data_029b0db8f2698a2e04079d1bb9906cff
#
_entry.id   029b0db8f2698a2e04079d1bb9906cff
#
_cell.length_a   1.000
_cell.length_b   1.000
_cell.length_c   1.000
_cell.angle_alpha   90.00
_cell.angle_beta   90.00
_cell.angle_gamma   90.00
#
_symmetry.space_group_name_H-M   'P 1'
#
loop_
_entity.id
_entity.type
_entity.pdbx_description
1 polymer ?
#
loop_
_entity_poly.entity_id
_entity_poly.type
_entity_poly.pdbx_seq_one_letter_code
_entity_poly.pdbx_strand_id
1 'polypeptide(L)'
;RYSRVTGVQTCALPIYVVHRGDKLIIAGPNGTGKSTLLQVLDGKRRPSGGMVRLGTGAKPGIFVQQQARRAGRVIDAIWNQYPRFTELEVRSHLARFGYRGEEVFKDCATLSGGEMARLRFAELALERPNLMFLDEPTNHLDIFMRETLTDALSAYTGTLLLVTHDRYLMQTLGCPILYLEDGKATFYQNFQKLHDRDTSKQPEPAKQEDKPQKAGYGKEQRRRRAEVRTRLKALETEIEELGAHIVELENEINDPEVLRDHLLLRDKCDELDDSRFHQQELYD
;
A
#
# COMPACT_ATOMS: atom_id res chain seq x y z
N ARG A 1 -31.84 5.16 -0.61
CA ARG A 1 -32.54 3.83 -0.57
C ARG A 1 -31.67 2.87 -1.34
N TYR A 2 -31.05 1.94 -0.63
CA TYR A 2 -30.21 0.90 -1.21
C TYR A 2 -31.08 -0.17 -1.85
N SER A 3 -30.98 -0.37 -3.17
CA SER A 3 -31.56 -1.54 -3.83
C SER A 3 -30.66 -2.73 -3.58
N ARG A 4 -31.12 -3.66 -2.75
CA ARG A 4 -30.53 -4.99 -2.60
C ARG A 4 -30.56 -5.69 -3.96
N VAL A 5 -29.40 -6.11 -4.45
CA VAL A 5 -29.33 -7.09 -5.54
C VAL A 5 -29.66 -8.45 -4.93
N THR A 6 -30.90 -8.82 -4.93
CA THR A 6 -31.34 -10.21 -4.72
C THR A 6 -31.21 -10.92 -6.05
N GLY A 7 -30.53 -12.10 -6.03
CA GLY A 7 -30.32 -12.90 -7.23
C GLY A 7 -31.63 -13.36 -7.86
N VAL A 8 -31.95 -12.75 -8.98
CA VAL A 8 -32.85 -13.28 -9.99
C VAL A 8 -32.10 -13.22 -11.30
N GLN A 9 -31.86 -14.38 -11.92
CA GLN A 9 -31.36 -14.48 -13.28
C GLN A 9 -32.39 -13.90 -14.25
N THR A 10 -32.26 -12.62 -14.48
CA THR A 10 -32.81 -11.97 -15.67
C THR A 10 -31.63 -11.46 -16.49
N CYS A 11 -31.76 -11.43 -17.80
CA CYS A 11 -30.75 -10.95 -18.76
C CYS A 11 -30.33 -9.47 -18.58
N ALA A 12 -30.33 -8.96 -17.37
CA ALA A 12 -29.79 -7.64 -17.02
C ALA A 12 -28.32 -7.83 -16.63
N LEU A 13 -27.43 -7.26 -17.42
CA LEU A 13 -26.02 -7.12 -17.06
C LEU A 13 -25.90 -6.52 -15.66
N PRO A 14 -25.01 -7.01 -14.79
CA PRO A 14 -24.84 -6.45 -13.46
C PRO A 14 -24.41 -4.99 -13.59
N ILE A 15 -25.24 -4.07 -13.09
CA ILE A 15 -24.93 -2.65 -13.05
C ILE A 15 -24.36 -2.36 -11.67
N TYR A 16 -23.10 -1.92 -11.63
CA TYR A 16 -22.49 -1.41 -10.43
C TYR A 16 -22.34 0.11 -10.51
N VAL A 17 -22.86 0.80 -9.53
CA VAL A 17 -22.84 2.27 -9.46
C VAL A 17 -21.94 2.69 -8.31
N VAL A 18 -20.90 3.45 -8.62
CA VAL A 18 -20.05 4.14 -7.64
C VAL A 18 -20.53 5.58 -7.54
N HIS A 19 -20.89 5.99 -6.34
CA HIS A 19 -21.35 7.37 -6.10
C HIS A 19 -20.17 8.28 -5.76
N ARG A 20 -20.43 9.57 -5.85
CA ARG A 20 -19.42 10.57 -5.47
C ARG A 20 -19.09 10.45 -3.98
N GLY A 21 -17.79 10.35 -3.68
CA GLY A 21 -17.28 10.17 -2.33
C GLY A 21 -17.18 8.71 -1.88
N ASP A 22 -17.66 7.75 -2.70
CA ASP A 22 -17.48 6.33 -2.38
C ASP A 22 -16.02 5.93 -2.51
N LYS A 23 -15.58 5.04 -1.62
CA LYS A 23 -14.29 4.35 -1.72
C LYS A 23 -14.56 2.88 -2.00
N LEU A 24 -13.89 2.32 -3.00
CA LEU A 24 -14.04 0.93 -3.41
C LEU A 24 -12.66 0.31 -3.62
N ILE A 25 -12.40 -0.79 -2.95
CA ILE A 25 -11.22 -1.61 -3.19
C ILE A 25 -11.55 -2.70 -4.20
N ILE A 26 -10.64 -2.95 -5.13
CA ILE A 26 -10.69 -4.06 -6.09
C ILE A 26 -9.58 -5.03 -5.69
N ALA A 27 -9.95 -6.22 -5.23
CA ALA A 27 -9.02 -7.24 -4.78
C ALA A 27 -9.23 -8.57 -5.54
N GLY A 28 -8.32 -9.51 -5.35
CA GLY A 28 -8.38 -10.84 -5.98
C GLY A 28 -6.99 -11.35 -6.36
N PRO A 29 -6.84 -12.63 -6.72
CA PRO A 29 -5.57 -13.23 -7.14
C PRO A 29 -4.91 -12.49 -8.30
N ASN A 30 -3.60 -12.72 -8.51
CA ASN A 30 -2.89 -12.17 -9.65
C ASN A 30 -3.45 -12.72 -10.95
N GLY A 31 -3.52 -11.90 -12.00
CA GLY A 31 -4.04 -12.29 -13.31
C GLY A 31 -5.57 -12.25 -13.45
N THR A 32 -6.34 -11.93 -12.41
CA THR A 32 -7.82 -11.85 -12.48
C THR A 32 -8.36 -10.63 -13.23
N GLY A 33 -7.48 -9.73 -13.70
CA GLY A 33 -7.88 -8.59 -14.53
C GLY A 33 -8.13 -7.29 -13.77
N LYS A 34 -7.67 -7.14 -12.52
CA LYS A 34 -7.81 -5.92 -11.71
C LYS A 34 -7.31 -4.67 -12.39
N SER A 35 -6.05 -4.66 -12.83
CA SER A 35 -5.45 -3.53 -13.56
C SER A 35 -6.12 -3.31 -14.93
N THR A 36 -6.55 -4.38 -15.59
CA THR A 36 -7.32 -4.29 -16.83
C THR A 36 -8.66 -3.58 -16.59
N LEU A 37 -9.34 -3.91 -15.49
CA LEU A 37 -10.59 -3.24 -15.11
C LEU A 37 -10.36 -1.74 -14.88
N LEU A 38 -9.30 -1.36 -14.16
CA LEU A 38 -8.95 0.07 -13.99
C LEU A 38 -8.68 0.76 -15.33
N GLN A 39 -7.96 0.11 -16.27
CA GLN A 39 -7.70 0.66 -17.60
C GLN A 39 -8.99 0.86 -18.40
N VAL A 40 -9.97 -0.03 -18.24
CA VAL A 40 -11.29 0.11 -18.87
C VAL A 40 -12.06 1.26 -18.26
N LEU A 41 -12.03 1.39 -16.93
CA LEU A 41 -12.68 2.49 -16.20
C LEU A 41 -12.07 3.86 -16.52
N ASP A 42 -10.77 3.90 -16.74
CA ASP A 42 -10.01 5.09 -17.18
C ASP A 42 -10.21 5.43 -18.68
N GLY A 43 -10.84 4.55 -19.44
CA GLY A 43 -11.06 4.73 -20.87
C GLY A 43 -9.85 4.41 -21.75
N LYS A 44 -8.71 3.97 -21.18
CA LYS A 44 -7.53 3.54 -21.95
C LYS A 44 -7.75 2.24 -22.72
N ARG A 45 -8.71 1.42 -22.27
CA ARG A 45 -9.05 0.16 -22.89
C ARG A 45 -10.54 0.06 -23.13
N ARG A 46 -10.94 -0.42 -24.30
CA ARG A 46 -12.36 -0.69 -24.58
C ARG A 46 -12.80 -1.96 -23.84
N PRO A 47 -13.99 -1.96 -23.22
CA PRO A 47 -14.55 -3.16 -22.63
C PRO A 47 -14.89 -4.18 -23.71
N SER A 48 -14.73 -5.48 -23.42
CA SER A 48 -15.15 -6.57 -24.29
C SER A 48 -16.67 -6.69 -24.38
N GLY A 49 -17.38 -6.20 -23.40
CA GLY A 49 -18.83 -6.13 -23.33
C GLY A 49 -19.27 -5.14 -22.24
N GLY A 50 -20.52 -4.70 -22.30
CA GLY A 50 -21.02 -3.71 -21.37
C GLY A 50 -20.61 -2.28 -21.75
N MET A 51 -20.78 -1.37 -20.78
CA MET A 51 -20.53 0.06 -20.95
C MET A 51 -20.03 0.67 -19.64
N VAL A 52 -19.05 1.57 -19.75
CA VAL A 52 -18.60 2.43 -18.65
C VAL A 52 -19.09 3.85 -18.91
N ARG A 53 -19.64 4.48 -17.86
CA ARG A 53 -20.02 5.89 -17.89
C ARG A 53 -19.41 6.61 -16.72
N LEU A 54 -18.59 7.60 -16.97
CA LEU A 54 -18.16 8.56 -15.94
C LEU A 54 -19.23 9.64 -15.77
N GLY A 55 -19.46 10.00 -14.52
CA GLY A 55 -20.40 11.07 -14.18
C GLY A 55 -19.94 12.43 -14.71
N THR A 56 -20.91 13.33 -14.93
CA THR A 56 -20.63 14.71 -15.35
C THR A 56 -19.73 15.41 -14.31
N GLY A 57 -18.65 16.02 -14.76
CA GLY A 57 -17.70 16.72 -13.87
C GLY A 57 -16.70 15.81 -13.16
N ALA A 58 -16.62 14.52 -13.50
CA ALA A 58 -15.54 13.66 -13.03
C ALA A 58 -14.19 14.15 -13.55
N LYS A 59 -13.25 14.35 -12.64
CA LYS A 59 -11.84 14.69 -12.92
C LYS A 59 -10.99 13.52 -12.44
N PRO A 60 -10.68 12.55 -13.32
CA PRO A 60 -9.89 11.37 -12.93
C PRO A 60 -8.43 11.73 -12.70
N GLY A 61 -7.89 11.27 -11.60
CA GLY A 61 -6.46 11.19 -11.32
C GLY A 61 -6.05 9.74 -11.29
N ILE A 62 -4.93 9.41 -11.95
CA ILE A 62 -4.57 8.02 -12.20
C ILE A 62 -3.17 7.77 -11.69
N PHE A 63 -3.05 6.70 -10.91
CA PHE A 63 -1.79 6.12 -10.51
C PHE A 63 -1.74 4.68 -11.01
N VAL A 64 -0.78 4.37 -11.89
CA VAL A 64 -0.56 3.01 -12.40
C VAL A 64 0.71 2.44 -11.81
N GLN A 65 0.75 1.13 -11.62
CA GLN A 65 1.88 0.41 -11.05
C GLN A 65 3.20 0.67 -11.80
N GLN A 66 3.14 0.74 -13.13
CA GLN A 66 4.30 1.07 -13.95
C GLN A 66 4.17 2.48 -14.48
N GLN A 67 4.89 3.42 -13.88
CA GLN A 67 5.00 4.76 -14.39
C GLN A 67 5.91 4.78 -15.63
N ALA A 68 5.48 5.47 -16.69
CA ALA A 68 6.34 5.67 -17.85
C ALA A 68 7.56 6.50 -17.44
N ARG A 69 8.74 6.04 -17.82
CA ARG A 69 9.97 6.83 -17.63
C ARG A 69 9.85 8.13 -18.41
N ARG A 70 10.14 9.24 -17.76
CA ARG A 70 10.10 10.58 -18.34
C ARG A 70 11.51 11.12 -18.41
N ALA A 71 11.79 11.92 -19.42
CA ALA A 71 13.01 12.74 -19.48
C ALA A 71 12.81 14.04 -18.70
N GLY A 72 13.89 14.63 -18.23
CA GLY A 72 13.90 15.91 -17.51
C GLY A 72 14.00 15.74 -15.99
N ARG A 73 14.19 16.84 -15.30
CA ARG A 73 14.41 16.85 -13.86
C ARG A 73 13.08 16.73 -13.10
N VAL A 74 13.13 16.22 -11.87
CA VAL A 74 11.99 16.11 -10.97
C VAL A 74 11.27 17.45 -10.80
N ILE A 75 12.00 18.54 -10.61
CA ILE A 75 11.44 19.89 -10.46
C ILE A 75 10.66 20.32 -11.71
N ASP A 76 11.17 19.98 -12.89
CA ASP A 76 10.57 20.36 -14.17
C ASP A 76 9.24 19.63 -14.39
N ALA A 77 9.07 18.42 -13.85
CA ALA A 77 7.83 17.66 -13.92
C ALA A 77 6.65 18.42 -13.31
N ILE A 78 6.89 19.17 -12.25
CA ILE A 78 5.90 20.02 -11.59
C ILE A 78 5.87 21.42 -12.24
N TRP A 79 7.02 22.04 -12.40
CA TRP A 79 7.12 23.44 -12.82
C TRP A 79 6.56 23.68 -14.23
N ASN A 80 6.78 22.76 -15.16
CA ASN A 80 6.22 22.87 -16.52
C ASN A 80 4.68 22.83 -16.54
N GLN A 81 4.05 22.14 -15.60
CA GLN A 81 2.60 22.09 -15.48
C GLN A 81 2.02 23.29 -14.72
N TYR A 82 2.80 23.86 -13.79
CA TYR A 82 2.40 24.97 -12.93
C TYR A 82 3.39 26.16 -13.03
N PRO A 83 3.51 26.81 -14.20
CA PRO A 83 4.53 27.84 -14.45
C PRO A 83 4.38 29.11 -13.60
N ARG A 84 3.24 29.25 -12.91
CA ARG A 84 3.01 30.36 -11.98
C ARG A 84 3.64 30.14 -10.61
N PHE A 85 4.06 28.92 -10.28
CA PHE A 85 4.73 28.64 -9.03
C PHE A 85 6.17 29.15 -9.09
N THR A 86 6.60 29.72 -7.99
CA THR A 86 8.03 30.04 -7.77
C THR A 86 8.83 28.74 -7.54
N GLU A 87 10.12 28.79 -7.75
CA GLU A 87 11.00 27.65 -7.45
C GLU A 87 10.84 27.17 -6.00
N LEU A 88 10.73 28.11 -5.06
CA LEU A 88 10.56 27.80 -3.64
C LEU A 88 9.25 27.04 -3.38
N GLU A 89 8.16 27.43 -4.02
CA GLU A 89 6.86 26.74 -3.88
C GLU A 89 6.94 25.31 -4.45
N VAL A 90 7.55 25.13 -5.62
CA VAL A 90 7.74 23.80 -6.22
C VAL A 90 8.61 22.92 -5.33
N ARG A 91 9.74 23.44 -4.83
CA ARG A 91 10.64 22.71 -3.92
C ARG A 91 9.96 22.36 -2.60
N SER A 92 9.20 23.29 -2.03
CA SER A 92 8.43 23.06 -0.80
C SER A 92 7.34 22.00 -0.99
N HIS A 93 6.70 21.99 -2.16
CA HIS A 93 5.73 20.98 -2.51
C HIS A 93 6.39 19.60 -2.65
N LEU A 94 7.46 19.47 -3.41
CA LEU A 94 8.23 18.26 -3.62
C LEU A 94 8.82 17.70 -2.31
N ALA A 95 9.23 18.57 -1.39
CA ALA A 95 9.78 18.18 -0.09
C ALA A 95 8.76 17.37 0.76
N ARG A 96 7.46 17.65 0.63
CA ARG A 96 6.39 16.87 1.30
C ARG A 96 6.32 15.43 0.82
N PHE A 97 6.82 15.15 -0.38
CA PHE A 97 6.89 13.84 -1.00
C PHE A 97 8.30 13.23 -0.98
N GLY A 98 9.17 13.78 -0.10
CA GLY A 98 10.49 13.21 0.17
C GLY A 98 11.60 13.69 -0.77
N TYR A 99 11.35 14.65 -1.67
CA TYR A 99 12.40 15.25 -2.51
C TYR A 99 12.99 16.48 -1.84
N ARG A 100 14.21 16.38 -1.33
CA ARG A 100 14.88 17.46 -0.59
C ARG A 100 16.22 17.84 -1.23
N GLY A 101 16.65 19.08 -1.01
CA GLY A 101 17.95 19.59 -1.48
C GLY A 101 18.16 19.35 -2.97
N GLU A 102 19.23 18.65 -3.33
CA GLU A 102 19.62 18.36 -4.72
C GLU A 102 18.77 17.28 -5.40
N GLU A 103 17.97 16.52 -4.63
CA GLU A 103 17.14 15.46 -5.19
C GLU A 103 16.07 15.98 -6.17
N VAL A 104 15.65 17.25 -6.02
CA VAL A 104 14.70 17.89 -6.93
C VAL A 104 15.27 18.09 -8.35
N PHE A 105 16.60 18.03 -8.50
CA PHE A 105 17.29 18.17 -9.79
C PHE A 105 17.68 16.83 -10.41
N LYS A 106 17.43 15.69 -9.74
CA LYS A 106 17.63 14.36 -10.33
C LYS A 106 16.87 14.21 -11.64
N ASP A 107 17.45 13.48 -12.59
CA ASP A 107 16.74 13.11 -13.83
C ASP A 107 15.67 12.06 -13.52
N CYS A 108 14.44 12.30 -13.96
CA CYS A 108 13.33 11.39 -13.81
C CYS A 108 13.62 9.98 -14.41
N ALA A 109 14.48 9.88 -15.41
CA ALA A 109 14.87 8.62 -16.01
C ALA A 109 15.71 7.73 -15.05
N THR A 110 16.36 8.33 -14.05
CA THR A 110 17.22 7.63 -13.07
C THR A 110 16.50 7.27 -11.78
N LEU A 111 15.25 7.71 -11.61
CA LEU A 111 14.48 7.45 -10.40
C LEU A 111 14.18 5.96 -10.22
N SER A 112 14.28 5.50 -8.99
CA SER A 112 13.76 4.19 -8.56
C SER A 112 12.23 4.15 -8.67
N GLY A 113 11.65 2.95 -8.61
CA GLY A 113 10.19 2.79 -8.63
C GLY A 113 9.48 3.56 -7.52
N GLY A 114 10.04 3.55 -6.31
CA GLY A 114 9.51 4.30 -5.16
C GLY A 114 9.62 5.81 -5.32
N GLU A 115 10.77 6.29 -5.82
CA GLU A 115 10.92 7.72 -6.14
C GLU A 115 9.91 8.16 -7.21
N MET A 116 9.78 7.40 -8.30
CA MET A 116 8.79 7.71 -9.34
C MET A 116 7.35 7.73 -8.78
N ALA A 117 7.01 6.81 -7.89
CA ALA A 117 5.71 6.80 -7.22
C ALA A 117 5.48 8.07 -6.38
N ARG A 118 6.48 8.50 -5.61
CA ARG A 118 6.43 9.76 -4.83
C ARG A 118 6.23 10.99 -5.73
N LEU A 119 6.93 11.05 -6.87
CA LEU A 119 6.75 12.12 -7.85
C LEU A 119 5.31 12.14 -8.39
N ARG A 120 4.76 10.98 -8.74
CA ARG A 120 3.39 10.89 -9.23
C ARG A 120 2.36 11.31 -8.16
N PHE A 121 2.58 10.98 -6.89
CA PHE A 121 1.72 11.48 -5.81
C PHE A 121 1.83 13.01 -5.64
N ALA A 122 3.02 13.58 -5.82
CA ALA A 122 3.20 15.04 -5.82
C ALA A 122 2.39 15.71 -6.93
N GLU A 123 2.41 15.14 -8.14
CA GLU A 123 1.58 15.62 -9.26
C GLU A 123 0.09 15.52 -8.94
N LEU A 124 -0.39 14.34 -8.49
CA LEU A 124 -1.80 14.10 -8.15
C LEU A 124 -2.32 15.06 -7.07
N ALA A 125 -1.48 15.41 -6.10
CA ALA A 125 -1.86 16.36 -5.06
C ALA A 125 -2.14 17.76 -5.62
N LEU A 126 -1.46 18.17 -6.69
CA LEU A 126 -1.70 19.44 -7.39
C LEU A 126 -2.86 19.37 -8.38
N GLU A 127 -3.03 18.24 -9.06
CA GLU A 127 -4.15 17.99 -9.98
C GLU A 127 -5.51 18.06 -9.27
N ARG A 128 -5.56 17.75 -7.97
CA ARG A 128 -6.77 17.71 -7.12
C ARG A 128 -7.92 16.97 -7.80
N PRO A 129 -7.74 15.69 -8.16
CA PRO A 129 -8.80 14.91 -8.77
C PRO A 129 -9.96 14.74 -7.79
N ASN A 130 -11.18 14.60 -8.31
CA ASN A 130 -12.35 14.21 -7.50
C ASN A 130 -12.72 12.72 -7.67
N LEU A 131 -11.99 12.02 -8.53
CA LEU A 131 -12.07 10.60 -8.78
C LEU A 131 -10.64 10.06 -8.92
N MET A 132 -10.21 9.15 -8.07
CA MET A 132 -8.88 8.54 -8.15
C MET A 132 -8.96 7.06 -8.52
N PHE A 133 -8.11 6.68 -9.47
CA PHE A 133 -7.83 5.29 -9.83
C PHE A 133 -6.39 4.98 -9.42
N LEU A 134 -6.22 4.09 -8.44
CA LEU A 134 -4.91 3.72 -7.94
C LEU A 134 -4.68 2.21 -8.15
N ASP A 135 -3.59 1.85 -8.83
CA ASP A 135 -3.19 0.47 -9.08
C ASP A 135 -1.92 0.13 -8.30
N GLU A 136 -2.08 -0.65 -7.22
CA GLU A 136 -1.02 -1.07 -6.29
C GLU A 136 -0.14 0.10 -5.80
N PRO A 137 -0.73 1.14 -5.19
CA PRO A 137 -0.01 2.37 -4.88
C PRO A 137 1.02 2.23 -3.76
N THR A 138 0.94 1.17 -2.96
CA THR A 138 1.86 0.88 -1.84
C THR A 138 3.10 0.10 -2.28
N ASN A 139 3.12 -0.44 -3.50
CA ASN A 139 4.27 -1.18 -4.01
C ASN A 139 5.49 -0.27 -4.15
N HIS A 140 6.64 -0.75 -3.70
CA HIS A 140 7.92 -0.03 -3.72
C HIS A 140 7.99 1.22 -2.84
N LEU A 141 7.01 1.44 -1.96
CA LEU A 141 7.08 2.49 -0.95
C LEU A 141 7.68 1.92 0.34
N ASP A 142 8.52 2.71 1.00
CA ASP A 142 8.96 2.45 2.36
C ASP A 142 7.79 2.56 3.36
N ILE A 143 7.99 2.09 4.59
CA ILE A 143 6.96 2.02 5.62
C ILE A 143 6.37 3.40 5.92
N PHE A 144 7.23 4.42 6.07
CA PHE A 144 6.80 5.78 6.38
C PHE A 144 5.92 6.39 5.28
N MET A 145 6.33 6.23 4.01
CA MET A 145 5.55 6.69 2.87
C MET A 145 4.24 5.93 2.70
N ARG A 146 4.22 4.64 3.06
CA ARG A 146 3.02 3.80 3.03
C ARG A 146 1.99 4.27 4.05
N GLU A 147 2.41 4.59 5.27
CA GLU A 147 1.56 5.16 6.31
C GLU A 147 1.03 6.53 5.90
N THR A 148 1.91 7.43 5.44
CA THR A 148 1.53 8.76 4.95
C THR A 148 0.49 8.70 3.83
N LEU A 149 0.66 7.75 2.88
CA LEU A 149 -0.31 7.52 1.81
C LEU A 149 -1.63 7.00 2.37
N THR A 150 -1.60 6.08 3.32
CA THR A 150 -2.79 5.51 3.96
C THR A 150 -3.61 6.60 4.64
N ASP A 151 -2.96 7.49 5.38
CA ASP A 151 -3.59 8.63 6.05
C ASP A 151 -4.19 9.61 5.03
N ALA A 152 -3.45 9.93 3.98
CA ALA A 152 -3.92 10.79 2.91
C ALA A 152 -5.15 10.21 2.18
N LEU A 153 -5.15 8.90 1.89
CA LEU A 153 -6.28 8.21 1.28
C LEU A 153 -7.48 8.10 2.23
N SER A 154 -7.24 7.96 3.53
CA SER A 154 -8.29 7.96 4.55
C SER A 154 -8.98 9.31 4.65
N ALA A 155 -8.20 10.40 4.62
CA ALA A 155 -8.70 11.78 4.63
C ALA A 155 -9.29 12.25 3.29
N TYR A 156 -9.03 11.53 2.20
CA TYR A 156 -9.51 11.91 0.88
C TYR A 156 -11.03 11.82 0.79
N THR A 157 -11.69 12.93 0.42
CA THR A 157 -13.13 13.07 0.37
C THR A 157 -13.75 12.80 -1.02
N GLY A 158 -12.91 12.62 -2.04
CA GLY A 158 -13.33 12.26 -3.39
C GLY A 158 -13.64 10.77 -3.53
N THR A 159 -14.00 10.38 -4.74
CA THR A 159 -14.26 8.99 -5.09
C THR A 159 -12.93 8.25 -5.32
N LEU A 160 -12.78 7.06 -4.74
CA LEU A 160 -11.57 6.26 -4.81
C LEU A 160 -11.85 4.85 -5.31
N LEU A 161 -11.19 4.45 -6.38
CA LEU A 161 -11.12 3.05 -6.82
C LEU A 161 -9.67 2.59 -6.71
N LEU A 162 -9.43 1.62 -5.84
CA LEU A 162 -8.11 1.19 -5.41
C LEU A 162 -7.93 -0.29 -5.68
N VAL A 163 -6.96 -0.65 -6.50
CA VAL A 163 -6.45 -2.03 -6.57
C VAL A 163 -5.31 -2.15 -5.56
N THR A 164 -5.42 -3.10 -4.63
CA THR A 164 -4.34 -3.37 -3.69
C THR A 164 -4.41 -4.78 -3.12
N HIS A 165 -3.24 -5.27 -2.68
CA HIS A 165 -3.08 -6.48 -1.88
C HIS A 165 -2.69 -6.16 -0.43
N ASP A 166 -2.49 -4.90 -0.11
CA ASP A 166 -2.10 -4.41 1.21
C ASP A 166 -3.25 -4.52 2.20
N ARG A 167 -3.13 -5.48 3.13
CA ARG A 167 -4.16 -5.76 4.14
C ARG A 167 -4.32 -4.62 5.13
N TYR A 168 -3.23 -3.95 5.50
CA TYR A 168 -3.27 -2.81 6.41
C TYR A 168 -4.07 -1.67 5.80
N LEU A 169 -3.78 -1.33 4.53
CA LEU A 169 -4.52 -0.31 3.80
C LEU A 169 -6.01 -0.67 3.65
N MET A 170 -6.34 -1.93 3.36
CA MET A 170 -7.73 -2.40 3.28
C MET A 170 -8.48 -2.26 4.61
N GLN A 171 -7.84 -2.62 5.73
CA GLN A 171 -8.41 -2.51 7.07
C GLN A 171 -8.61 -1.05 7.48
N THR A 172 -7.61 -0.21 7.27
CA THR A 172 -7.64 1.20 7.66
C THR A 172 -8.69 1.98 6.88
N LEU A 173 -8.83 1.74 5.58
CA LEU A 173 -9.86 2.38 4.78
C LEU A 173 -11.27 1.89 5.12
N GLY A 174 -11.42 0.65 5.59
CA GLY A 174 -12.70 0.08 6.05
C GLY A 174 -13.84 0.11 5.02
N CYS A 175 -13.49 0.29 3.75
CA CYS A 175 -14.47 0.49 2.67
C CYS A 175 -14.83 -0.85 1.98
N PRO A 176 -15.88 -0.87 1.15
CA PRO A 176 -16.30 -2.03 0.39
C PRO A 176 -15.22 -2.58 -0.54
N ILE A 177 -15.28 -3.91 -0.76
CA ILE A 177 -14.30 -4.62 -1.60
C ILE A 177 -15.05 -5.37 -2.71
N LEU A 178 -14.65 -5.12 -3.95
CA LEU A 178 -15.02 -5.93 -5.12
C LEU A 178 -13.93 -6.97 -5.34
N TYR A 179 -14.23 -8.22 -5.02
CA TYR A 179 -13.28 -9.33 -5.14
C TYR A 179 -13.45 -10.06 -6.46
N LEU A 180 -12.41 -10.10 -7.26
CA LEU A 180 -12.38 -10.76 -8.56
C LEU A 180 -11.71 -12.13 -8.46
N GLU A 181 -12.43 -13.20 -8.78
CA GLU A 181 -11.94 -14.57 -8.77
C GLU A 181 -12.67 -15.39 -9.84
N ASP A 182 -11.96 -16.16 -10.64
CA ASP A 182 -12.50 -17.09 -11.66
C ASP A 182 -13.53 -16.44 -12.60
N GLY A 183 -13.26 -15.21 -13.05
CA GLY A 183 -14.15 -14.46 -13.94
C GLY A 183 -15.44 -13.97 -13.26
N LYS A 184 -15.56 -14.09 -11.95
CA LYS A 184 -16.69 -13.61 -11.15
C LYS A 184 -16.25 -12.42 -10.28
N ALA A 185 -17.17 -11.50 -10.05
CA ALA A 185 -17.01 -10.38 -9.15
C ALA A 185 -17.93 -10.56 -7.93
N THR A 186 -17.38 -10.63 -6.73
CA THR A 186 -18.12 -10.76 -5.48
C THR A 186 -17.90 -9.51 -4.63
N PHE A 187 -18.96 -8.97 -4.08
CA PHE A 187 -18.93 -7.76 -3.27
C PHE A 187 -18.90 -8.10 -1.77
N TYR A 188 -17.96 -7.49 -1.05
CA TYR A 188 -17.84 -7.59 0.41
C TYR A 188 -17.94 -6.19 1.00
N GLN A 189 -18.64 -6.06 2.13
CA GLN A 189 -18.86 -4.76 2.79
C GLN A 189 -17.58 -4.17 3.39
N ASN A 190 -16.65 -5.02 3.81
CA ASN A 190 -15.37 -4.64 4.39
C ASN A 190 -14.37 -5.81 4.34
N PHE A 191 -13.12 -5.53 4.74
CA PHE A 191 -12.04 -6.52 4.78
C PHE A 191 -12.34 -7.71 5.71
N GLN A 192 -13.00 -7.49 6.86
CA GLN A 192 -13.32 -8.58 7.80
C GLN A 192 -14.19 -9.64 7.14
N LYS A 193 -15.22 -9.24 6.39
CA LYS A 193 -16.11 -10.15 5.65
C LYS A 193 -15.38 -10.94 4.55
N LEU A 194 -14.37 -10.36 3.93
CA LEU A 194 -13.50 -11.04 2.98
C LEU A 194 -12.61 -12.07 3.69
N HIS A 195 -12.01 -11.68 4.82
CA HIS A 195 -11.15 -12.55 5.62
C HIS A 195 -11.91 -13.77 6.19
N ASP A 196 -13.14 -13.57 6.68
CA ASP A 196 -13.99 -14.65 7.20
C ASP A 196 -14.30 -15.71 6.12
N ARG A 197 -14.41 -15.29 4.84
CA ARG A 197 -14.52 -16.21 3.71
C ARG A 197 -13.27 -17.05 3.53
N ASP A 198 -12.10 -16.46 3.60
CA ASP A 198 -10.83 -17.16 3.39
C ASP A 198 -10.55 -18.15 4.53
N THR A 199 -10.94 -17.83 5.75
CA THR A 199 -10.86 -18.74 6.90
C THR A 199 -11.89 -19.87 6.83
N SER A 200 -13.09 -19.62 6.32
CA SER A 200 -14.13 -20.64 6.15
C SER A 200 -13.88 -21.59 4.96
N LYS A 201 -13.02 -21.19 4.01
CA LYS A 201 -12.54 -22.08 2.93
C LYS A 201 -11.35 -22.97 3.33
N GLN A 202 -10.77 -22.79 4.51
CA GLN A 202 -9.86 -23.79 5.07
C GLN A 202 -10.71 -24.97 5.53
N PRO A 203 -10.51 -26.19 5.01
CA PRO A 203 -11.25 -27.35 5.48
C PRO A 203 -10.99 -27.50 6.97
N GLU A 204 -12.07 -27.59 7.78
CA GLU A 204 -11.99 -28.10 9.15
C GLU A 204 -11.13 -29.37 9.13
N PRO A 205 -10.28 -29.60 10.13
CA PRO A 205 -9.53 -30.85 10.20
C PRO A 205 -10.53 -31.97 10.26
N ALA A 206 -10.74 -32.66 9.12
CA ALA A 206 -11.57 -33.84 9.02
C ALA A 206 -11.10 -34.82 10.07
N LYS A 207 -12.03 -35.28 10.91
CA LYS A 207 -11.87 -36.43 11.78
C LYS A 207 -11.30 -37.55 10.92
N GLN A 208 -10.12 -38.02 11.31
CA GLN A 208 -9.40 -39.09 10.64
C GLN A 208 -10.24 -40.38 10.69
N GLU A 209 -10.74 -40.78 9.53
CA GLU A 209 -10.96 -42.19 9.25
C GLU A 209 -9.72 -42.70 8.52
N ASP A 210 -9.17 -43.77 9.09
CA ASP A 210 -7.99 -44.48 8.62
C ASP A 210 -8.12 -44.95 7.17
N LYS A 211 -7.21 -44.50 6.27
CA LYS A 211 -6.73 -45.31 5.14
C LYS A 211 -5.28 -44.92 4.78
N PRO A 212 -4.45 -45.88 4.31
CA PRO A 212 -3.02 -45.82 4.51
C PRO A 212 -2.20 -45.16 3.38
N GLN A 213 -1.14 -44.51 3.82
CA GLN A 213 0.17 -44.33 3.21
C GLN A 213 0.28 -43.75 1.78
N LYS A 214 0.69 -42.44 1.70
CA LYS A 214 1.90 -42.09 0.95
C LYS A 214 2.75 -41.14 1.82
N ALA A 215 3.73 -41.75 2.46
CA ALA A 215 4.66 -41.11 3.36
C ALA A 215 5.72 -40.32 2.56
N GLY A 216 6.07 -39.12 3.04
CA GLY A 216 7.33 -38.47 2.76
C GLY A 216 7.27 -36.94 2.65
N TYR A 217 6.48 -36.39 1.75
CA TYR A 217 6.58 -34.98 1.39
C TYR A 217 5.90 -33.99 2.39
N GLY A 218 4.86 -34.38 3.08
CA GLY A 218 4.11 -33.49 3.98
C GLY A 218 4.76 -33.23 5.34
N LYS A 219 5.60 -34.16 5.82
CA LYS A 219 6.21 -34.08 7.16
C LYS A 219 7.39 -33.09 7.17
N GLU A 220 8.16 -33.06 6.10
CA GLU A 220 9.30 -32.16 5.95
C GLU A 220 8.85 -30.70 5.73
N GLN A 221 7.78 -30.48 4.98
CA GLN A 221 7.19 -29.16 4.82
C GLN A 221 6.59 -28.60 6.11
N ARG A 222 5.95 -29.46 6.93
CA ARG A 222 5.41 -29.07 8.24
C ARG A 222 6.55 -28.72 9.21
N ARG A 223 7.64 -29.49 9.18
CA ARG A 223 8.84 -29.22 10.00
C ARG A 223 9.49 -27.89 9.61
N ARG A 224 9.73 -27.64 8.33
CA ARG A 224 10.25 -26.36 7.84
C ARG A 224 9.36 -25.17 8.20
N ARG A 225 8.03 -25.30 8.09
CA ARG A 225 7.09 -24.25 8.51
C ARG A 225 7.14 -24.00 10.02
N ALA A 226 7.28 -25.04 10.82
CA ALA A 226 7.42 -24.91 12.27
C ALA A 226 8.75 -24.25 12.65
N GLU A 227 9.85 -24.62 12.01
CA GLU A 227 11.17 -24.01 12.20
C GLU A 227 11.19 -22.52 11.81
N VAL A 228 10.58 -22.18 10.65
CA VAL A 228 10.45 -20.78 10.20
C VAL A 228 9.60 -19.97 11.19
N ARG A 229 8.48 -20.53 11.68
CA ARG A 229 7.62 -19.85 12.65
C ARG A 229 8.31 -19.61 14.00
N THR A 230 9.11 -20.57 14.45
CA THR A 230 9.88 -20.43 15.69
C THR A 230 10.99 -19.38 15.53
N ARG A 231 11.66 -19.36 14.37
CA ARG A 231 12.68 -18.35 14.07
C ARG A 231 12.10 -16.95 13.93
N LEU A 232 10.95 -16.82 13.28
CA LEU A 232 10.24 -15.54 13.15
C LEU A 232 9.86 -14.98 14.53
N LYS A 233 9.32 -15.83 15.41
CA LYS A 233 8.96 -15.42 16.77
C LYS A 233 10.19 -15.02 17.62
N ALA A 234 11.32 -15.69 17.42
CA ALA A 234 12.58 -15.33 18.10
C ALA A 234 13.09 -13.96 17.62
N LEU A 235 13.04 -13.69 16.31
CA LEU A 235 13.42 -12.39 15.74
C LEU A 235 12.48 -11.28 16.20
N GLU A 236 11.17 -11.52 16.26
CA GLU A 236 10.20 -10.56 16.80
C GLU A 236 10.54 -10.18 18.25
N THR A 237 10.88 -11.16 19.09
CA THR A 237 11.26 -10.90 20.48
C THR A 237 12.58 -10.11 20.57
N GLU A 238 13.56 -10.44 19.76
CA GLU A 238 14.86 -9.75 19.71
C GLU A 238 14.72 -8.28 19.27
N ILE A 239 13.83 -8.01 18.29
CA ILE A 239 13.49 -6.65 17.84
C ILE A 239 12.81 -5.86 18.96
N GLU A 240 11.90 -6.49 19.72
CA GLU A 240 11.22 -5.83 20.87
C GLU A 240 12.21 -5.51 21.98
N GLU A 241 13.12 -6.42 22.31
CA GLU A 241 14.17 -6.22 23.33
C GLU A 241 15.13 -5.09 22.93
N LEU A 242 15.60 -5.08 21.68
CA LEU A 242 16.43 -4.01 21.14
C LEU A 242 15.69 -2.65 21.14
N GLY A 243 14.42 -2.65 20.79
CA GLY A 243 13.60 -1.44 20.83
C GLY A 243 13.48 -0.86 22.24
N ALA A 244 13.30 -1.71 23.27
CA ALA A 244 13.26 -1.29 24.65
C ALA A 244 14.62 -0.73 25.11
N HIS A 245 15.71 -1.38 24.73
CA HIS A 245 17.07 -0.93 25.07
C HIS A 245 17.43 0.41 24.39
N ILE A 246 17.01 0.64 23.15
CA ILE A 246 17.19 1.93 22.46
C ILE A 246 16.49 3.06 23.23
N VAL A 247 15.24 2.83 23.71
CA VAL A 247 14.50 3.82 24.49
C VAL A 247 15.18 4.10 25.85
N GLU A 248 15.76 3.09 26.47
CA GLU A 248 16.51 3.25 27.71
C GLU A 248 17.77 4.09 27.51
N LEU A 249 18.56 3.80 26.47
CA LEU A 249 19.73 4.59 26.09
C LEU A 249 19.39 6.03 25.72
N GLU A 250 18.29 6.26 25.00
CA GLU A 250 17.82 7.63 24.70
C GLU A 250 17.45 8.41 25.96
N ASN A 251 16.88 7.75 26.97
CA ASN A 251 16.58 8.38 28.25
C ASN A 251 17.85 8.67 29.05
N GLU A 252 18.82 7.76 29.08
CA GLU A 252 20.10 7.95 29.77
C GLU A 252 20.93 9.07 29.14
N ILE A 253 20.95 9.21 27.81
CA ILE A 253 21.64 10.30 27.11
C ILE A 253 21.04 11.67 27.47
N ASN A 254 19.74 11.72 27.78
CA ASN A 254 19.07 12.97 28.20
C ASN A 254 19.24 13.29 29.70
N ASP A 255 19.90 12.41 30.46
CA ASP A 255 20.17 12.69 31.89
C ASP A 255 21.16 13.86 32.06
N PRO A 256 20.88 14.88 32.90
CA PRO A 256 21.75 16.00 33.14
C PRO A 256 23.15 15.65 33.66
N GLU A 257 23.33 14.49 34.31
CA GLU A 257 24.65 14.02 34.76
C GLU A 257 25.46 13.47 33.60
N VAL A 258 24.84 12.70 32.68
CA VAL A 258 25.49 12.15 31.48
C VAL A 258 25.85 13.27 30.51
N LEU A 259 24.98 14.28 30.36
CA LEU A 259 25.23 15.45 29.49
C LEU A 259 26.43 16.29 29.92
N ARG A 260 26.87 16.20 31.19
CA ARG A 260 28.06 16.91 31.73
C ARG A 260 29.37 16.16 31.52
N ASP A 261 29.32 14.86 31.29
CA ASP A 261 30.51 14.03 31.05
C ASP A 261 30.63 13.66 29.54
N HIS A 262 31.49 14.38 28.86
CA HIS A 262 31.70 14.20 27.41
C HIS A 262 32.16 12.79 26.99
N LEU A 263 32.86 12.06 27.88
CA LEU A 263 33.31 10.69 27.56
C LEU A 263 32.13 9.73 27.69
N LEU A 264 31.38 9.83 28.79
CA LEU A 264 30.22 8.97 29.03
C LEU A 264 29.11 9.22 27.97
N LEU A 265 28.89 10.48 27.60
CA LEU A 265 27.92 10.84 26.56
C LEU A 265 28.31 10.22 25.21
N ARG A 266 29.60 10.27 24.84
CA ARG A 266 30.08 9.67 23.61
C ARG A 266 29.89 8.17 23.59
N ASP A 267 30.30 7.47 24.66
CA ASP A 267 30.17 6.03 24.77
C ASP A 267 28.69 5.59 24.65
N LYS A 268 27.77 6.34 25.27
CA LYS A 268 26.32 6.06 25.17
C LYS A 268 25.74 6.36 23.79
N CYS A 269 26.23 7.37 23.10
CA CYS A 269 25.83 7.65 21.71
C CYS A 269 26.32 6.55 20.74
N ASP A 270 27.56 6.08 20.92
CA ASP A 270 28.10 4.99 20.10
C ASP A 270 27.30 3.68 20.33
N GLU A 271 26.92 3.37 21.59
CA GLU A 271 26.10 2.21 21.95
C GLU A 271 24.67 2.32 21.36
N LEU A 272 24.10 3.51 21.31
CA LEU A 272 22.79 3.80 20.70
C LEU A 272 22.84 3.57 19.18
N ASP A 273 23.88 4.07 18.51
CA ASP A 273 24.04 3.90 17.06
C ASP A 273 24.26 2.44 16.68
N ASP A 274 25.05 1.69 17.44
CA ASP A 274 25.25 0.25 17.26
C ASP A 274 23.93 -0.52 17.45
N SER A 275 23.14 -0.19 18.46
CA SER A 275 21.84 -0.83 18.73
C SER A 275 20.83 -0.56 17.63
N ARG A 276 20.79 0.67 17.10
CA ARG A 276 19.95 1.04 15.96
C ARG A 276 20.38 0.35 14.68
N PHE A 277 21.69 0.23 14.44
CA PHE A 277 22.21 -0.48 13.29
C PHE A 277 21.83 -1.96 13.34
N HIS A 278 22.01 -2.59 14.50
CA HIS A 278 21.63 -4.00 14.70
C HIS A 278 20.13 -4.24 14.54
N GLN A 279 19.29 -3.34 15.07
CA GLN A 279 17.85 -3.40 14.85
C GLN A 279 17.49 -3.31 13.36
N GLN A 280 18.18 -2.44 12.59
CA GLN A 280 17.98 -2.32 11.16
C GLN A 280 18.36 -3.59 10.39
N GLU A 281 19.48 -4.25 10.77
CA GLU A 281 19.89 -5.54 10.17
C GLU A 281 18.87 -6.67 10.39
N LEU A 282 18.11 -6.64 11.49
CA LEU A 282 17.07 -7.62 11.78
C LEU A 282 15.79 -7.39 10.99
N TYR A 283 15.58 -6.18 10.46
CA TYR A 283 14.44 -5.85 9.59
C TYR A 283 14.71 -6.16 8.11
N ASP A 284 15.98 -6.25 7.68
CA ASP A 284 16.38 -6.56 6.30
C ASP A 284 16.48 -8.10 6.09
#